data_bdd189d88b58ee1ca4979cb16c82f0e2
#
_entry.id   bdd189d88b58ee1ca4979cb16c82f0e2
#
_cell.length_a   1.000
_cell.length_b   1.000
_cell.length_c   1.000
_cell.angle_alpha   90.00
_cell.angle_beta   90.00
_cell.angle_gamma   90.00
#
_symmetry.space_group_name_H-M   'P 1'
#
loop_
_entity.id
_entity.type
_entity.pdbx_description
1 polymer ?
#
loop_
_entity_poly.entity_id
_entity_poly.type
_entity_poly.pdbx_seq_one_letter_code
_entity_poly.pdbx_strand_id
1 'polypeptide(L)'
;VRHEMGGLQRIDAIHARGQLTVREHIDRSVDEDSFCEMGTLAASLDPAQRTDTPGDGKVVGHARIGGRPIAIAGDDITVRRGSSSVVGSRKVGRAFEQAVAAGEPFVYLGQTGGARIPDALGAEGLAMVPPPVSLAARRHQIPVVTAIVGQSFGGSSFIAGLSDFVVQVEGTCLAVTSPNVIEVATGEAVSMEDLGGAKVHSKRTGQVDWVAQSPQEAHEAIRRFLSYLPSNAWTPAPRLQSTPRVRDHTIASIVPADRRKSYDTRDLIKSIVDESSFFEIGNDFARSMVTGLARINGFSVGVLSNQPASAAGTISPDACQKAIR
;
A
#
# COMPACT_ATOMS: atom_id res chain seq x y z
N VAL A 1 -3.66 2.26 -28.92
CA VAL A 1 -2.37 2.37 -28.19
C VAL A 1 -2.61 2.48 -26.68
N ARG A 2 -3.49 3.40 -26.21
CA ARG A 2 -3.70 3.64 -24.77
C ARG A 2 -4.23 2.42 -24.01
N HIS A 3 -5.18 1.67 -24.59
CA HIS A 3 -5.79 0.49 -23.97
C HIS A 3 -5.02 -0.80 -24.26
N GLU A 4 -4.14 -0.79 -25.22
CA GLU A 4 -3.36 -1.96 -25.63
C GLU A 4 -2.13 -2.19 -24.75
N MET A 5 -1.74 -1.19 -23.92
CA MET A 5 -0.60 -1.30 -23.03
C MET A 5 0.63 -1.95 -23.72
N GLY A 6 1.18 -3.02 -23.22
CA GLY A 6 2.26 -3.77 -23.85
C GLY A 6 1.79 -4.75 -24.96
N GLY A 7 0.52 -4.68 -25.39
CA GLY A 7 -0.09 -5.49 -26.45
C GLY A 7 -1.03 -6.59 -25.92
N LEU A 8 -2.04 -6.93 -26.73
CA LEU A 8 -3.11 -7.86 -26.36
C LEU A 8 -2.56 -9.22 -25.90
N GLN A 9 -1.56 -9.77 -26.57
CA GLN A 9 -0.96 -11.04 -26.19
C GLN A 9 -0.43 -11.06 -24.73
N ARG A 10 0.12 -9.94 -24.25
CA ARG A 10 0.61 -9.85 -22.87
C ARG A 10 -0.52 -9.65 -21.87
N ILE A 11 -1.57 -8.95 -22.26
CA ILE A 11 -2.80 -8.80 -21.48
C ILE A 11 -3.45 -10.17 -21.31
N ASP A 12 -3.64 -10.93 -22.41
CA ASP A 12 -4.20 -12.28 -22.37
C ASP A 12 -3.39 -13.22 -21.48
N ALA A 13 -2.05 -13.11 -21.52
CA ALA A 13 -1.19 -13.90 -20.64
C ALA A 13 -1.33 -13.56 -19.14
N ILE A 14 -1.70 -12.34 -18.79
CA ILE A 14 -2.05 -11.94 -17.42
C ILE A 14 -3.39 -12.53 -17.02
N HIS A 15 -4.41 -12.37 -17.87
CA HIS A 15 -5.75 -12.90 -17.62
C HIS A 15 -5.76 -14.45 -17.54
N ALA A 16 -4.95 -15.13 -18.36
CA ALA A 16 -4.79 -16.59 -18.29
C ALA A 16 -4.24 -17.09 -16.94
N ARG A 17 -3.58 -16.23 -16.16
CA ARG A 17 -3.12 -16.52 -14.78
C ARG A 17 -4.13 -16.09 -13.71
N GLY A 18 -5.31 -15.60 -14.10
CA GLY A 18 -6.31 -15.05 -13.18
C GLY A 18 -5.89 -13.71 -12.55
N GLN A 19 -4.91 -13.03 -13.15
CA GLN A 19 -4.40 -11.76 -12.65
C GLN A 19 -5.07 -10.57 -13.37
N LEU A 20 -5.04 -9.42 -12.74
CA LEU A 20 -5.52 -8.16 -13.29
C LEU A 20 -4.37 -7.35 -13.89
N THR A 21 -4.67 -6.59 -14.94
CA THR A 21 -3.79 -5.54 -15.43
C THR A 21 -3.80 -4.34 -14.49
N VAL A 22 -2.80 -3.47 -14.59
CA VAL A 22 -2.75 -2.24 -13.77
C VAL A 22 -3.98 -1.35 -13.98
N ARG A 23 -4.53 -1.30 -15.20
CA ARG A 23 -5.75 -0.51 -15.50
C ARG A 23 -6.96 -1.07 -14.79
N GLU A 24 -7.13 -2.38 -14.82
CA GLU A 24 -8.21 -3.06 -14.09
C GLU A 24 -8.06 -2.90 -12.56
N HIS A 25 -6.83 -2.91 -12.05
CA HIS A 25 -6.58 -2.57 -10.63
C HIS A 25 -6.99 -1.14 -10.33
N ILE A 26 -6.64 -0.16 -11.18
CA ILE A 26 -7.05 1.25 -11.01
C ILE A 26 -8.57 1.36 -11.06
N ASP A 27 -9.21 0.85 -12.11
CA ASP A 27 -10.67 0.95 -12.31
C ASP A 27 -11.46 0.36 -11.14
N ARG A 28 -10.94 -0.73 -10.52
CA ARG A 28 -11.55 -1.34 -9.33
C ARG A 28 -11.22 -0.61 -8.03
N SER A 29 -10.18 0.20 -7.99
CA SER A 29 -9.77 0.95 -6.79
C SER A 29 -10.50 2.27 -6.65
N VAL A 30 -10.91 2.89 -7.76
CA VAL A 30 -11.46 4.25 -7.79
C VAL A 30 -12.96 4.28 -8.07
N ASP A 31 -13.57 5.44 -7.99
CA ASP A 31 -14.96 5.64 -8.37
C ASP A 31 -15.11 5.52 -9.90
N GLU A 32 -16.24 5.00 -10.37
CA GLU A 32 -16.52 4.78 -11.78
C GLU A 32 -16.30 6.07 -12.60
N ASP A 33 -15.69 5.93 -13.77
CA ASP A 33 -15.39 7.02 -14.72
C ASP A 33 -14.59 8.21 -14.15
N SER A 34 -14.02 8.08 -12.96
CA SER A 34 -13.27 9.19 -12.32
C SER A 34 -11.80 9.26 -12.73
N PHE A 35 -11.22 8.21 -13.34
CA PHE A 35 -9.80 8.16 -13.65
C PHE A 35 -9.42 9.00 -14.86
N CYS A 36 -8.58 10.02 -14.64
CA CYS A 36 -7.97 10.86 -15.66
C CYS A 36 -6.48 10.59 -15.75
N GLU A 37 -6.05 9.85 -16.79
CA GLU A 37 -4.66 9.46 -16.97
C GLU A 37 -3.78 10.62 -17.42
N MET A 38 -2.57 10.69 -16.86
CA MET A 38 -1.52 11.64 -17.23
C MET A 38 -0.32 10.93 -17.87
N GLY A 39 0.33 11.63 -18.82
CA GLY A 39 1.55 11.11 -19.45
C GLY A 39 1.33 9.86 -20.30
N THR A 40 0.17 9.73 -20.93
CA THR A 40 -0.18 8.60 -21.83
C THR A 40 0.75 8.44 -23.01
N LEU A 41 1.34 9.54 -23.50
CA LEU A 41 2.27 9.57 -24.64
C LEU A 41 3.74 9.40 -24.22
N ALA A 42 4.01 9.22 -22.91
CA ALA A 42 5.36 8.96 -22.43
C ALA A 42 5.88 7.62 -22.97
N ALA A 43 7.18 7.57 -23.26
CA ALA A 43 7.88 6.37 -23.69
C ALA A 43 9.35 6.48 -23.30
N SER A 44 10.13 5.44 -23.50
CA SER A 44 11.58 5.45 -23.24
C SER A 44 12.29 6.62 -23.93
N LEU A 45 13.32 7.14 -23.29
CA LEU A 45 14.24 8.12 -23.90
C LEU A 45 14.99 7.54 -25.08
N ASP A 46 15.26 6.22 -25.06
CA ASP A 46 15.90 5.51 -26.14
C ASP A 46 14.93 5.38 -27.34
N PRO A 47 15.26 6.00 -28.51
CA PRO A 47 14.41 5.92 -29.70
C PRO A 47 14.09 4.49 -30.15
N ALA A 48 15.03 3.55 -29.96
CA ALA A 48 14.85 2.16 -30.35
C ALA A 48 13.84 1.41 -29.49
N GLN A 49 13.55 1.90 -28.29
CA GLN A 49 12.62 1.27 -27.36
C GLN A 49 11.24 1.95 -27.28
N ARG A 50 11.05 3.09 -27.93
CA ARG A 50 9.83 3.91 -27.81
C ARG A 50 8.55 3.18 -28.16
N THR A 51 8.57 2.39 -29.24
CA THR A 51 7.41 1.61 -29.67
C THR A 51 7.01 0.53 -28.68
N ASP A 52 7.98 -0.02 -27.96
CA ASP A 52 7.79 -1.13 -27.02
C ASP A 52 7.55 -0.69 -25.57
N THR A 53 7.54 0.62 -25.32
CA THR A 53 7.43 1.19 -23.98
C THR A 53 6.30 2.23 -23.85
N PRO A 54 5.06 1.90 -24.27
CA PRO A 54 3.94 2.82 -24.11
C PRO A 54 3.74 3.17 -22.62
N GLY A 55 3.52 4.46 -22.34
CA GLY A 55 3.42 4.96 -20.97
C GLY A 55 4.68 4.80 -20.13
N ASP A 56 5.73 4.25 -20.70
CA ASP A 56 7.00 3.84 -20.07
C ASP A 56 6.81 2.90 -18.86
N GLY A 57 5.84 1.98 -18.98
CA GLY A 57 5.57 0.96 -17.97
C GLY A 57 4.92 1.49 -16.68
N LYS A 58 4.36 2.70 -16.71
CA LYS A 58 3.65 3.30 -15.58
C LYS A 58 2.33 3.92 -16.04
N VAL A 59 1.25 3.61 -15.34
CA VAL A 59 -0.06 4.26 -15.49
C VAL A 59 -0.25 5.18 -14.30
N VAL A 60 -0.46 6.46 -14.55
CA VAL A 60 -0.47 7.51 -13.54
C VAL A 60 -1.60 8.49 -13.83
N GLY A 61 -2.30 8.98 -12.84
CA GLY A 61 -3.36 9.95 -13.04
C GLY A 61 -4.00 10.42 -11.75
N HIS A 62 -5.06 11.19 -11.91
CA HIS A 62 -5.98 11.59 -10.84
C HIS A 62 -7.28 10.81 -10.96
N ALA A 63 -7.92 10.56 -9.81
CA ALA A 63 -9.18 9.84 -9.71
C ALA A 63 -9.96 10.29 -8.48
N ARG A 64 -11.05 9.60 -8.16
CA ARG A 64 -11.79 9.78 -6.91
C ARG A 64 -11.96 8.46 -6.17
N ILE A 65 -11.94 8.53 -4.85
CA ILE A 65 -12.34 7.43 -3.96
C ILE A 65 -13.38 7.98 -2.99
N GLY A 66 -14.61 7.48 -3.08
CA GLY A 66 -15.73 7.97 -2.27
C GLY A 66 -16.00 9.47 -2.50
N GLY A 67 -15.92 9.94 -3.74
CA GLY A 67 -16.06 11.32 -4.15
C GLY A 67 -14.85 12.21 -3.88
N ARG A 68 -13.83 11.76 -3.13
CA ARG A 68 -12.63 12.54 -2.77
C ARG A 68 -11.56 12.40 -3.84
N PRO A 69 -10.97 13.51 -4.31
CA PRO A 69 -9.84 13.48 -5.24
C PRO A 69 -8.63 12.74 -4.61
N ILE A 70 -7.96 11.95 -5.44
CA ILE A 70 -6.70 11.27 -5.15
C ILE A 70 -5.80 11.29 -6.37
N ALA A 71 -4.50 11.18 -6.18
CA ALA A 71 -3.58 10.78 -7.24
C ALA A 71 -3.26 9.29 -7.11
N ILE A 72 -3.15 8.60 -8.24
CA ILE A 72 -2.88 7.17 -8.29
C ILE A 72 -1.81 6.86 -9.33
N ALA A 73 -0.91 5.96 -8.99
CA ALA A 73 0.11 5.43 -9.88
C ALA A 73 0.18 3.91 -9.75
N GLY A 74 0.45 3.23 -10.86
CA GLY A 74 0.62 1.79 -10.86
C GLY A 74 1.61 1.31 -11.91
N ASP A 75 2.19 0.15 -11.67
CA ASP A 75 3.18 -0.48 -12.53
C ASP A 75 2.50 -1.34 -13.60
N ASP A 76 2.77 -1.07 -14.86
CA ASP A 76 2.28 -1.86 -15.97
C ASP A 76 3.23 -3.00 -16.32
N ILE A 77 2.96 -4.19 -15.82
CA ILE A 77 3.79 -5.38 -16.06
C ILE A 77 3.78 -5.86 -17.51
N THR A 78 2.83 -5.40 -18.33
CA THR A 78 2.80 -5.72 -19.76
C THR A 78 3.91 -5.00 -20.52
N VAL A 79 4.41 -3.88 -19.96
CA VAL A 79 5.48 -3.07 -20.53
C VAL A 79 6.77 -3.29 -19.76
N ARG A 80 7.69 -4.06 -20.31
CA ARG A 80 9.01 -4.34 -19.71
C ARG A 80 8.90 -4.76 -18.23
N ARG A 81 7.87 -5.55 -17.88
CA ARG A 81 7.57 -6.03 -16.52
C ARG A 81 7.39 -4.90 -15.50
N GLY A 82 6.88 -3.74 -15.91
CA GLY A 82 6.70 -2.58 -15.04
C GLY A 82 8.01 -2.02 -14.47
N SER A 83 9.17 -2.37 -15.08
CA SER A 83 10.47 -1.99 -14.53
C SER A 83 10.67 -0.48 -14.46
N SER A 84 11.39 -0.04 -13.43
CA SER A 84 11.69 1.36 -13.19
C SER A 84 12.68 1.89 -14.23
N SER A 85 12.26 2.91 -14.96
CA SER A 85 13.00 3.63 -15.99
C SER A 85 13.13 5.11 -15.60
N VAL A 86 13.91 5.87 -16.34
CA VAL A 86 14.06 7.31 -16.13
C VAL A 86 12.71 8.03 -16.28
N VAL A 87 11.98 7.77 -17.38
CA VAL A 87 10.71 8.45 -17.66
C VAL A 87 9.60 7.95 -16.74
N GLY A 88 9.50 6.63 -16.54
CA GLY A 88 8.50 6.04 -15.65
C GLY A 88 8.64 6.54 -14.21
N SER A 89 9.88 6.60 -13.68
CA SER A 89 10.13 7.11 -12.33
C SER A 89 9.80 8.60 -12.20
N ARG A 90 10.12 9.41 -13.23
CA ARG A 90 9.75 10.83 -13.26
C ARG A 90 8.22 11.03 -13.31
N LYS A 91 7.48 10.17 -14.02
CA LYS A 91 6.00 10.21 -14.03
C LYS A 91 5.43 10.00 -12.63
N VAL A 92 5.89 8.96 -11.93
CA VAL A 92 5.43 8.66 -10.56
C VAL A 92 5.80 9.79 -9.60
N GLY A 93 7.05 10.26 -9.64
CA GLY A 93 7.51 11.38 -8.79
C GLY A 93 6.71 12.65 -9.03
N ARG A 94 6.46 13.01 -10.31
CA ARG A 94 5.67 14.19 -10.65
C ARG A 94 4.21 14.10 -10.17
N ALA A 95 3.59 12.92 -10.28
CA ALA A 95 2.24 12.72 -9.76
C ALA A 95 2.19 12.87 -8.25
N PHE A 96 3.17 12.35 -7.54
CA PHE A 96 3.28 12.55 -6.09
C PHE A 96 3.42 14.04 -5.73
N GLU A 97 4.30 14.77 -6.39
CA GLU A 97 4.46 16.22 -6.16
C GLU A 97 3.19 17.01 -6.46
N GLN A 98 2.48 16.66 -7.53
CA GLN A 98 1.17 17.26 -7.83
C GLN A 98 0.14 16.93 -6.76
N ALA A 99 0.10 15.68 -6.27
CA ALA A 99 -0.78 15.28 -5.17
C ALA A 99 -0.52 16.10 -3.89
N VAL A 100 0.75 16.28 -3.52
CA VAL A 100 1.13 17.13 -2.38
C VAL A 100 0.71 18.58 -2.59
N ALA A 101 0.96 19.14 -3.79
CA ALA A 101 0.57 20.51 -4.11
C ALA A 101 -0.95 20.74 -4.10
N ALA A 102 -1.71 19.73 -4.51
CA ALA A 102 -3.18 19.75 -4.49
C ALA A 102 -3.77 19.36 -3.12
N GLY A 103 -2.96 18.81 -2.20
CA GLY A 103 -3.43 18.28 -0.94
C GLY A 103 -4.31 17.03 -1.08
N GLU A 104 -3.98 16.17 -2.03
CA GLU A 104 -4.69 14.94 -2.37
C GLU A 104 -3.92 13.71 -1.87
N PRO A 105 -4.59 12.64 -1.35
CA PRO A 105 -3.94 11.37 -1.06
C PRO A 105 -3.27 10.77 -2.29
N PHE A 106 -2.17 10.04 -2.07
CA PHE A 106 -1.46 9.32 -3.12
C PHE A 106 -1.57 7.80 -2.92
N VAL A 107 -2.01 7.10 -3.96
CA VAL A 107 -2.13 5.63 -3.98
C VAL A 107 -1.13 5.06 -4.97
N TYR A 108 -0.38 4.05 -4.55
CA TYR A 108 0.57 3.35 -5.39
C TYR A 108 0.23 1.86 -5.49
N LEU A 109 0.12 1.34 -6.72
CA LEU A 109 -0.14 -0.07 -7.01
C LEU A 109 1.17 -0.72 -7.50
N GLY A 110 1.84 -1.44 -6.61
CA GLY A 110 3.16 -2.00 -6.84
C GLY A 110 3.10 -3.38 -7.49
N GLN A 111 3.65 -3.47 -8.71
CA GLN A 111 3.84 -4.71 -9.45
C GLN A 111 4.98 -4.55 -10.47
N THR A 112 6.24 -4.67 -10.02
CA THR A 112 7.40 -4.34 -10.87
C THR A 112 8.51 -5.37 -10.79
N GLY A 113 9.18 -5.60 -11.93
CA GLY A 113 10.39 -6.42 -12.03
C GLY A 113 11.67 -5.77 -11.50
N GLY A 114 11.61 -4.54 -10.95
CA GLY A 114 12.76 -3.80 -10.43
C GLY A 114 13.30 -2.76 -11.40
N ALA A 115 14.62 -2.47 -11.34
CA ALA A 115 15.26 -1.49 -12.22
C ALA A 115 15.32 -1.98 -13.67
N ARG A 116 15.09 -1.08 -14.62
CA ARG A 116 15.24 -1.37 -16.04
C ARG A 116 16.70 -1.29 -16.43
N ILE A 117 17.21 -2.38 -16.98
CA ILE A 117 18.51 -2.41 -17.66
C ILE A 117 18.23 -2.20 -19.15
N PRO A 118 18.86 -1.25 -19.88
CA PRO A 118 20.09 -0.49 -19.51
C PRO A 118 19.85 0.84 -18.80
N ASP A 119 18.63 1.33 -18.57
CA ASP A 119 18.36 2.69 -18.02
C ASP A 119 19.08 2.94 -16.70
N ALA A 120 19.21 1.93 -15.84
CA ALA A 120 19.87 2.00 -14.54
C ALA A 120 21.30 1.43 -14.55
N LEU A 121 21.91 1.24 -15.74
CA LEU A 121 23.23 0.64 -15.85
C LEU A 121 24.32 1.68 -15.53
N GLY A 122 25.23 1.29 -14.62
CA GLY A 122 26.33 2.15 -14.19
C GLY A 122 25.90 3.32 -13.31
N ALA A 123 26.86 4.10 -12.83
CA ALA A 123 26.61 5.23 -11.93
C ALA A 123 25.77 6.34 -12.59
N GLU A 124 26.04 6.62 -13.87
CA GLU A 124 25.30 7.64 -14.64
C GLU A 124 23.83 7.23 -14.84
N GLY A 125 23.57 6.01 -15.31
CA GLY A 125 22.21 5.49 -15.47
C GLY A 125 21.44 5.46 -14.14
N LEU A 126 22.07 5.00 -13.06
CA LEU A 126 21.47 4.98 -11.74
C LEU A 126 21.13 6.39 -11.23
N ALA A 127 21.98 7.38 -11.49
CA ALA A 127 21.74 8.77 -11.12
C ALA A 127 20.59 9.41 -11.91
N MET A 128 20.28 8.90 -13.09
CA MET A 128 19.15 9.36 -13.92
C MET A 128 17.77 8.86 -13.44
N VAL A 129 17.72 7.76 -12.69
CA VAL A 129 16.49 7.24 -12.09
C VAL A 129 16.29 7.91 -10.74
N PRO A 130 15.35 8.87 -10.61
CA PRO A 130 15.20 9.61 -9.37
C PRO A 130 14.73 8.67 -8.25
N PRO A 131 15.43 8.69 -7.09
CA PRO A 131 14.94 8.01 -5.90
C PRO A 131 13.68 8.73 -5.36
N PRO A 132 12.86 8.08 -4.52
CA PRO A 132 11.65 8.69 -3.95
C PRO A 132 11.96 9.70 -2.83
N VAL A 133 12.91 10.62 -3.06
CA VAL A 133 13.37 11.60 -2.06
C VAL A 133 12.26 12.58 -1.70
N SER A 134 11.49 13.04 -2.69
CA SER A 134 10.37 13.94 -2.44
C SER A 134 9.29 13.29 -1.57
N LEU A 135 9.06 11.99 -1.73
CA LEU A 135 8.15 11.22 -0.88
C LEU A 135 8.63 11.20 0.58
N ALA A 136 9.93 10.96 0.81
CA ALA A 136 10.51 10.98 2.15
C ALA A 136 10.46 12.37 2.79
N ALA A 137 10.81 13.43 2.02
CA ALA A 137 10.85 14.81 2.50
C ALA A 137 9.45 15.38 2.81
N ARG A 138 8.41 14.88 2.15
CA ARG A 138 7.02 15.36 2.29
C ARG A 138 6.11 14.36 3.00
N ARG A 139 6.68 13.44 3.75
CA ARG A 139 5.98 12.44 4.52
C ARG A 139 4.96 13.08 5.46
N HIS A 140 3.78 12.48 5.58
CA HIS A 140 2.65 12.93 6.42
C HIS A 140 2.00 14.28 6.01
N GLN A 141 2.37 14.87 4.88
CA GLN A 141 1.61 16.03 4.35
C GLN A 141 0.29 15.61 3.71
N ILE A 142 0.31 14.46 3.06
CA ILE A 142 -0.86 13.78 2.50
C ILE A 142 -0.80 12.29 2.87
N PRO A 143 -1.92 11.57 2.96
CA PRO A 143 -1.91 10.11 3.09
C PRO A 143 -1.27 9.44 1.88
N VAL A 144 -0.33 8.52 2.13
CA VAL A 144 0.32 7.70 1.12
C VAL A 144 -0.01 6.23 1.38
N VAL A 145 -0.60 5.57 0.40
CA VAL A 145 -1.03 4.17 0.50
C VAL A 145 -0.39 3.35 -0.61
N THR A 146 0.22 2.22 -0.26
CA THR A 146 0.76 1.28 -1.24
C THR A 146 0.02 -0.05 -1.16
N ALA A 147 -0.43 -0.56 -2.31
CA ALA A 147 -0.90 -1.93 -2.46
C ALA A 147 0.08 -2.74 -3.32
N ILE A 148 0.56 -3.85 -2.78
CA ILE A 148 1.39 -4.81 -3.50
C ILE A 148 0.46 -5.86 -4.10
N VAL A 149 0.26 -5.77 -5.41
CA VAL A 149 -0.70 -6.58 -6.16
C VAL A 149 -0.04 -7.64 -7.04
N GLY A 150 1.29 -7.74 -6.97
CA GLY A 150 2.11 -8.72 -7.68
C GLY A 150 3.53 -8.78 -7.13
N GLN A 151 4.46 -9.28 -7.93
CA GLN A 151 5.87 -9.22 -7.58
C GLN A 151 6.35 -7.77 -7.67
N SER A 152 6.99 -7.27 -6.63
CA SER A 152 7.32 -5.85 -6.49
C SER A 152 8.75 -5.69 -5.96
N PHE A 153 9.66 -5.31 -6.86
CA PHE A 153 11.08 -5.20 -6.54
C PHE A 153 11.62 -3.78 -6.74
N GLY A 154 12.69 -3.45 -6.06
CA GLY A 154 13.43 -2.20 -6.23
C GLY A 154 12.68 -0.97 -5.72
N GLY A 155 12.49 0.04 -6.58
CA GLY A 155 11.91 1.33 -6.20
C GLY A 155 10.56 1.28 -5.50
N SER A 156 9.72 0.31 -5.84
CA SER A 156 8.41 0.11 -5.20
C SER A 156 8.52 -0.29 -3.73
N SER A 157 9.57 -1.01 -3.34
CA SER A 157 9.79 -1.36 -1.93
C SER A 157 10.13 -0.13 -1.09
N PHE A 158 10.82 0.85 -1.65
CA PHE A 158 11.09 2.13 -0.98
C PHE A 158 9.82 2.97 -0.86
N ILE A 159 8.95 3.00 -1.89
CA ILE A 159 7.65 3.68 -1.80
C ILE A 159 6.81 3.03 -0.70
N ALA A 160 6.72 1.70 -0.67
CA ALA A 160 6.03 0.97 0.39
C ALA A 160 6.60 1.28 1.78
N GLY A 161 7.95 1.33 1.93
CA GLY A 161 8.61 1.68 3.19
C GLY A 161 8.33 3.10 3.69
N LEU A 162 7.94 4.00 2.79
CA LEU A 162 7.61 5.39 3.10
C LEU A 162 6.10 5.68 3.17
N SER A 163 5.27 4.66 2.90
CA SER A 163 3.81 4.79 2.93
C SER A 163 3.26 4.74 4.35
N ASP A 164 2.13 5.42 4.57
CA ASP A 164 1.39 5.42 5.84
C ASP A 164 0.57 4.13 6.02
N PHE A 165 0.26 3.43 4.93
CA PHE A 165 -0.43 2.15 4.95
C PHE A 165 0.03 1.28 3.78
N VAL A 166 0.38 0.03 4.09
CA VAL A 166 0.80 -0.97 3.10
C VAL A 166 -0.11 -2.18 3.17
N VAL A 167 -0.79 -2.47 2.08
CA VAL A 167 -1.52 -3.71 1.90
C VAL A 167 -0.79 -4.61 0.91
N GLN A 168 -0.64 -5.90 1.24
CA GLN A 168 -0.02 -6.88 0.36
C GLN A 168 -0.99 -8.03 0.10
N VAL A 169 -1.20 -8.35 -1.18
CA VAL A 169 -2.01 -9.51 -1.57
C VAL A 169 -1.23 -10.80 -1.30
N GLU A 170 -1.86 -11.81 -0.72
CA GLU A 170 -1.22 -13.11 -0.47
C GLU A 170 -0.71 -13.74 -1.78
N GLY A 171 0.46 -14.41 -1.72
CA GLY A 171 1.13 -14.95 -2.90
C GLY A 171 1.92 -13.93 -3.73
N THR A 172 1.96 -12.66 -3.32
CA THR A 172 2.83 -11.63 -3.91
C THR A 172 4.14 -11.52 -3.15
N CYS A 173 5.10 -10.78 -3.71
CA CYS A 173 6.41 -10.59 -3.09
C CYS A 173 6.79 -9.11 -3.10
N LEU A 174 7.19 -8.59 -1.95
CA LEU A 174 7.75 -7.24 -1.78
C LEU A 174 9.20 -7.36 -1.30
N ALA A 175 10.17 -6.94 -2.12
CA ALA A 175 11.58 -6.97 -1.75
C ALA A 175 12.39 -5.92 -2.50
N VAL A 176 13.60 -5.61 -2.00
CA VAL A 176 14.51 -4.70 -2.69
C VAL A 176 15.08 -5.35 -3.96
N THR A 177 15.32 -6.66 -3.93
CA THR A 177 15.86 -7.41 -5.07
C THR A 177 15.13 -8.74 -5.26
N SER A 178 15.32 -9.38 -6.42
CA SER A 178 14.68 -10.67 -6.71
C SER A 178 15.52 -11.84 -6.20
N PRO A 179 14.91 -13.04 -5.98
CA PRO A 179 15.63 -14.26 -5.62
C PRO A 179 16.78 -14.58 -6.57
N ASN A 180 16.58 -14.44 -7.87
CA ASN A 180 17.64 -14.73 -8.86
C ASN A 180 18.87 -13.83 -8.68
N VAL A 181 18.68 -12.56 -8.30
CA VAL A 181 19.80 -11.64 -8.05
C VAL A 181 20.55 -12.04 -6.78
N ILE A 182 19.83 -12.49 -5.74
CA ILE A 182 20.44 -12.99 -4.50
C ILE A 182 21.26 -14.24 -4.81
N GLU A 183 20.70 -15.20 -5.53
CA GLU A 183 21.38 -16.43 -5.90
C GLU A 183 22.68 -16.17 -6.68
N VAL A 184 22.64 -15.26 -7.66
CA VAL A 184 23.84 -14.88 -8.42
C VAL A 184 24.88 -14.15 -7.55
N ALA A 185 24.42 -13.31 -6.62
CA ALA A 185 25.33 -12.49 -5.80
C ALA A 185 25.93 -13.25 -4.60
N THR A 186 25.17 -14.16 -3.99
CA THR A 186 25.55 -14.81 -2.73
C THR A 186 25.67 -16.33 -2.82
N GLY A 187 25.13 -16.95 -3.88
CA GLY A 187 24.99 -18.40 -4.01
C GLY A 187 23.82 -18.99 -3.20
N GLU A 188 23.03 -18.16 -2.54
CA GLU A 188 21.90 -18.61 -1.72
C GLU A 188 20.60 -18.64 -2.53
N ALA A 189 19.95 -19.80 -2.58
CA ALA A 189 18.61 -19.93 -3.16
C ALA A 189 17.57 -19.57 -2.09
N VAL A 190 16.69 -18.62 -2.42
CA VAL A 190 15.58 -18.18 -1.57
C VAL A 190 14.27 -18.16 -2.36
N SER A 191 13.16 -18.59 -1.75
CA SER A 191 11.86 -18.51 -2.39
C SER A 191 11.30 -17.09 -2.36
N MET A 192 10.36 -16.77 -3.25
CA MET A 192 9.62 -15.49 -3.23
C MET A 192 8.90 -15.27 -1.90
N GLU A 193 8.30 -16.33 -1.34
CA GLU A 193 7.57 -16.28 -0.08
C GLU A 193 8.51 -16.02 1.11
N ASP A 194 9.67 -16.67 1.15
CA ASP A 194 10.63 -16.48 2.26
C ASP A 194 11.35 -15.13 2.16
N LEU A 195 11.55 -14.61 0.95
CA LEU A 195 12.22 -13.33 0.74
C LEU A 195 11.33 -12.15 1.10
N GLY A 196 10.09 -12.12 0.61
CA GLY A 196 9.23 -10.95 0.71
C GLY A 196 7.75 -11.27 0.61
N GLY A 197 7.34 -12.49 0.96
CA GLY A 197 5.94 -12.88 1.02
C GLY A 197 5.17 -12.11 2.09
N ALA A 198 3.86 -12.07 1.96
CA ALA A 198 2.99 -11.32 2.86
C ALA A 198 3.18 -11.72 4.34
N LYS A 199 3.43 -13.01 4.61
CA LYS A 199 3.69 -13.51 5.97
C LYS A 199 4.99 -13.01 6.58
N VAL A 200 6.04 -12.82 5.76
CA VAL A 200 7.31 -12.26 6.22
C VAL A 200 7.08 -10.84 6.71
N HIS A 201 6.40 -10.02 5.89
CA HIS A 201 6.21 -8.61 6.19
C HIS A 201 5.14 -8.33 7.24
N SER A 202 4.08 -9.14 7.30
CA SER A 202 3.04 -8.96 8.31
C SER A 202 3.39 -9.52 9.69
N LYS A 203 4.34 -10.51 9.79
CA LYS A 203 4.63 -11.16 11.08
C LYS A 203 6.03 -10.88 11.62
N ARG A 204 7.03 -10.68 10.75
CA ARG A 204 8.43 -10.55 11.15
C ARG A 204 8.96 -9.14 11.05
N THR A 205 8.64 -8.40 9.98
CA THR A 205 9.19 -7.05 9.77
C THR A 205 8.22 -5.94 10.17
N GLY A 206 6.92 -6.21 10.26
CA GLY A 206 5.90 -5.19 10.49
C GLY A 206 5.72 -4.19 9.34
N GLN A 207 6.30 -4.48 8.15
CA GLN A 207 6.24 -3.58 7.00
C GLN A 207 4.86 -3.54 6.34
N VAL A 208 4.11 -4.64 6.42
CA VAL A 208 2.77 -4.78 5.84
C VAL A 208 1.73 -4.65 6.94
N ASP A 209 0.85 -3.69 6.78
CA ASP A 209 -0.20 -3.32 7.71
C ASP A 209 -1.45 -4.21 7.57
N TRP A 210 -1.71 -4.69 6.35
CA TRP A 210 -2.84 -5.55 6.02
C TRP A 210 -2.47 -6.60 4.97
N VAL A 211 -2.77 -7.86 5.24
CA VAL A 211 -2.66 -8.95 4.26
C VAL A 211 -4.03 -9.18 3.63
N ALA A 212 -4.13 -8.96 2.32
CA ALA A 212 -5.35 -9.18 1.56
C ALA A 212 -5.32 -10.56 0.90
N GLN A 213 -6.43 -11.31 0.97
CA GLN A 213 -6.55 -12.63 0.34
C GLN A 213 -6.79 -12.54 -1.18
N SER A 214 -7.19 -11.37 -1.64
CA SER A 214 -7.46 -11.10 -3.05
C SER A 214 -7.17 -9.64 -3.41
N PRO A 215 -6.97 -9.31 -4.70
CA PRO A 215 -6.88 -7.93 -5.15
C PRO A 215 -8.10 -7.09 -4.76
N GLN A 216 -9.30 -7.68 -4.77
CA GLN A 216 -10.52 -7.01 -4.37
C GLN A 216 -10.45 -6.55 -2.91
N GLU A 217 -10.02 -7.42 -2.02
CA GLU A 217 -9.85 -7.07 -0.59
C GLU A 217 -8.79 -5.97 -0.41
N ALA A 218 -7.72 -5.98 -1.20
CA ALA A 218 -6.71 -4.92 -1.17
C ALA A 218 -7.30 -3.56 -1.58
N HIS A 219 -8.14 -3.51 -2.62
CA HIS A 219 -8.82 -2.28 -3.04
C HIS A 219 -9.80 -1.77 -1.95
N GLU A 220 -10.50 -2.67 -1.30
CA GLU A 220 -11.40 -2.33 -0.18
C GLU A 220 -10.62 -1.81 1.04
N ALA A 221 -9.47 -2.40 1.36
CA ALA A 221 -8.60 -1.96 2.44
C ALA A 221 -8.07 -0.53 2.19
N ILE A 222 -7.66 -0.20 0.94
CA ILE A 222 -7.27 1.16 0.54
C ILE A 222 -8.42 2.15 0.81
N ARG A 223 -9.63 1.85 0.30
CA ARG A 223 -10.80 2.71 0.47
C ARG A 223 -11.14 2.90 1.95
N ARG A 224 -11.11 1.80 2.71
CA ARG A 224 -11.40 1.81 4.14
C ARG A 224 -10.38 2.65 4.91
N PHE A 225 -9.09 2.44 4.69
CA PHE A 225 -8.05 3.23 5.34
C PHE A 225 -8.21 4.73 5.04
N LEU A 226 -8.32 5.10 3.77
CA LEU A 226 -8.48 6.50 3.37
C LEU A 226 -9.75 7.13 3.94
N SER A 227 -10.80 6.37 4.21
CA SER A 227 -12.05 6.90 4.78
C SER A 227 -11.87 7.48 6.18
N TYR A 228 -10.88 7.04 6.95
CA TYR A 228 -10.60 7.56 8.30
C TYR A 228 -9.76 8.82 8.28
N LEU A 229 -8.99 9.07 7.22
CA LEU A 229 -8.01 10.14 7.19
C LEU A 229 -8.52 11.39 6.45
N PRO A 230 -8.03 12.57 6.81
CA PRO A 230 -8.21 13.76 6.00
C PRO A 230 -7.52 13.61 4.64
N SER A 231 -7.81 14.50 3.69
CA SER A 231 -7.09 14.51 2.41
C SER A 231 -5.65 14.98 2.56
N ASN A 232 -5.36 15.79 3.59
CA ASN A 232 -4.04 16.34 3.87
C ASN A 232 -3.93 16.77 5.34
N ALA A 233 -2.74 17.15 5.77
CA ALA A 233 -2.47 17.55 7.16
C ALA A 233 -3.16 18.85 7.59
N TRP A 234 -3.75 19.61 6.66
CA TRP A 234 -4.39 20.92 6.93
C TRP A 234 -5.91 20.83 7.00
N THR A 235 -6.50 19.71 6.67
CA THR A 235 -7.95 19.52 6.71
C THR A 235 -8.36 18.54 7.82
N PRO A 236 -9.53 18.71 8.43
CA PRO A 236 -10.02 17.74 9.40
C PRO A 236 -10.37 16.41 8.74
N ALA A 237 -10.26 15.32 9.53
CA ALA A 237 -10.74 14.01 9.10
C ALA A 237 -12.26 14.03 8.84
N PRO A 238 -12.75 13.28 7.84
CA PRO A 238 -14.16 13.26 7.52
C PRO A 238 -14.97 12.67 8.67
N ARG A 239 -15.99 13.40 9.10
CA ARG A 239 -16.97 12.91 10.08
C ARG A 239 -18.09 12.19 9.32
N LEU A 240 -18.33 10.93 9.65
CA LEU A 240 -19.49 10.20 9.14
C LEU A 240 -20.68 10.35 10.08
N GLN A 241 -21.88 10.32 9.52
CA GLN A 241 -23.07 10.15 10.37
C GLN A 241 -23.01 8.77 11.01
N SER A 242 -23.10 8.72 12.33
CA SER A 242 -23.16 7.46 13.06
C SER A 242 -24.37 7.48 13.97
N THR A 243 -24.95 6.32 14.20
CA THR A 243 -25.94 6.14 15.27
C THR A 243 -25.15 6.08 16.58
N PRO A 244 -25.40 6.99 17.53
CA PRO A 244 -24.72 6.92 18.81
C PRO A 244 -24.93 5.56 19.45
N ARG A 245 -23.87 4.91 19.86
CA ARG A 245 -23.98 3.64 20.56
C ARG A 245 -24.62 3.87 21.92
N VAL A 246 -25.70 3.14 22.19
CA VAL A 246 -26.29 3.12 23.53
C VAL A 246 -25.25 2.52 24.48
N ARG A 247 -25.05 3.12 25.65
CA ARG A 247 -24.10 2.61 26.66
C ARG A 247 -24.37 1.13 26.91
N ASP A 248 -23.38 0.32 26.59
CA ASP A 248 -23.43 -1.12 26.81
C ASP A 248 -22.96 -1.40 28.24
N HIS A 249 -23.89 -1.82 29.11
CA HIS A 249 -23.59 -2.18 30.50
C HIS A 249 -22.71 -3.45 30.58
N THR A 250 -22.49 -4.16 29.46
CA THR A 250 -21.63 -5.34 29.42
C THR A 250 -20.14 -5.03 29.43
N ILE A 251 -19.72 -3.77 29.23
CA ILE A 251 -18.32 -3.36 29.24
C ILE A 251 -17.59 -3.84 30.52
N ALA A 252 -18.25 -3.70 31.67
CA ALA A 252 -17.69 -4.15 32.95
C ALA A 252 -17.46 -5.68 33.03
N SER A 253 -18.14 -6.47 32.21
CA SER A 253 -18.01 -7.92 32.19
C SER A 253 -16.88 -8.41 31.25
N ILE A 254 -16.40 -7.56 30.32
CA ILE A 254 -15.32 -7.89 29.39
C ILE A 254 -13.99 -8.02 30.13
N VAL A 255 -13.74 -7.13 31.09
CA VAL A 255 -12.53 -7.16 31.90
C VAL A 255 -12.76 -8.00 33.16
N PRO A 256 -12.10 -9.17 33.29
CA PRO A 256 -12.32 -10.05 34.44
C PRO A 256 -11.90 -9.38 35.77
N ALA A 257 -12.69 -9.54 36.82
CA ALA A 257 -12.33 -9.11 38.16
C ALA A 257 -11.10 -9.89 38.71
N ASP A 258 -10.92 -11.14 38.31
CA ASP A 258 -9.74 -11.95 38.61
C ASP A 258 -8.56 -11.51 37.73
N ARG A 259 -7.57 -10.84 38.32
CA ARG A 259 -6.37 -10.32 37.61
C ARG A 259 -5.49 -11.41 36.99
N ARG A 260 -5.71 -12.67 37.29
CA ARG A 260 -4.99 -13.82 36.66
C ARG A 260 -5.62 -14.22 35.31
N LYS A 261 -6.80 -13.74 34.98
CA LYS A 261 -7.49 -14.02 33.73
C LYS A 261 -7.18 -12.92 32.71
N SER A 262 -6.77 -13.35 31.52
CA SER A 262 -6.60 -12.47 30.38
C SER A 262 -7.94 -12.23 29.68
N TYR A 263 -7.99 -11.15 28.84
CA TYR A 263 -9.12 -10.84 27.99
C TYR A 263 -8.59 -10.32 26.65
N ASP A 264 -9.43 -10.39 25.61
CA ASP A 264 -9.11 -9.76 24.34
C ASP A 264 -9.53 -8.29 24.35
N THR A 265 -8.55 -7.39 24.25
CA THR A 265 -8.81 -5.94 24.25
C THR A 265 -9.63 -5.48 23.04
N ARG A 266 -9.69 -6.28 21.95
CA ARG A 266 -10.51 -5.97 20.78
C ARG A 266 -12.00 -5.94 21.11
N ASP A 267 -12.44 -6.78 22.04
CA ASP A 267 -13.83 -6.82 22.47
C ASP A 267 -14.18 -5.54 23.25
N LEU A 268 -13.25 -5.09 24.10
CA LEU A 268 -13.38 -3.81 24.81
C LEU A 268 -13.41 -2.63 23.80
N ILE A 269 -12.49 -2.60 22.83
CA ILE A 269 -12.46 -1.55 21.80
C ILE A 269 -13.79 -1.52 21.04
N LYS A 270 -14.27 -2.67 20.56
CA LYS A 270 -15.54 -2.79 19.84
C LYS A 270 -16.75 -2.36 20.66
N SER A 271 -16.67 -2.46 21.99
CA SER A 271 -17.76 -1.99 22.88
C SER A 271 -17.80 -0.47 23.06
N ILE A 272 -16.71 0.24 22.74
CA ILE A 272 -16.56 1.69 22.93
C ILE A 272 -16.77 2.47 21.63
N VAL A 273 -16.29 1.91 20.50
CA VAL A 273 -16.32 2.60 19.21
C VAL A 273 -17.64 2.37 18.46
N ASP A 274 -17.91 3.15 17.43
CA ASP A 274 -19.08 3.01 16.58
C ASP A 274 -19.10 1.61 15.96
N GLU A 275 -20.28 1.06 15.74
CA GLU A 275 -20.46 -0.29 15.22
C GLU A 275 -19.70 -0.50 13.90
N SER A 276 -19.00 -1.63 13.79
CA SER A 276 -18.21 -2.02 12.61
C SER A 276 -17.11 -1.01 12.18
N SER A 277 -16.86 0.01 13.00
CA SER A 277 -15.87 1.04 12.66
C SER A 277 -14.43 0.66 12.98
N PHE A 278 -14.17 -0.34 13.82
CA PHE A 278 -12.80 -0.70 14.15
C PHE A 278 -12.07 -1.34 12.96
N PHE A 279 -10.97 -0.71 12.55
CA PHE A 279 -10.07 -1.18 11.51
C PHE A 279 -8.70 -1.41 12.13
N GLU A 280 -8.38 -2.66 12.46
CA GLU A 280 -7.10 -3.03 13.06
C GLU A 280 -6.00 -2.98 12.01
N ILE A 281 -4.85 -2.43 12.35
CA ILE A 281 -3.67 -2.30 11.49
C ILE A 281 -2.55 -3.14 12.08
N GLY A 282 -1.83 -3.92 11.25
CA GLY A 282 -0.72 -4.74 11.68
C GLY A 282 -1.11 -5.84 12.68
N ASN A 283 -2.26 -6.48 12.51
CA ASN A 283 -2.84 -7.45 13.43
C ASN A 283 -1.93 -8.66 13.73
N ASP A 284 -1.06 -9.02 12.79
CA ASP A 284 -0.16 -10.17 12.89
C ASP A 284 1.22 -9.83 13.47
N PHE A 285 1.62 -8.54 13.42
CA PHE A 285 2.89 -8.07 13.99
C PHE A 285 2.72 -7.64 15.44
N ALA A 286 3.70 -7.99 16.29
CA ALA A 286 3.74 -7.58 17.71
C ALA A 286 2.36 -7.68 18.40
N ARG A 287 1.80 -8.89 18.43
CA ARG A 287 0.40 -9.17 18.83
C ARG A 287 0.04 -8.76 20.26
N SER A 288 1.03 -8.44 21.10
CA SER A 288 0.80 -7.88 22.44
C SER A 288 0.33 -6.43 22.43
N MET A 289 0.33 -5.78 21.25
CA MET A 289 -0.15 -4.43 21.01
C MET A 289 -1.23 -4.46 19.90
N VAL A 290 -2.34 -3.81 20.14
CA VAL A 290 -3.39 -3.56 19.15
C VAL A 290 -3.31 -2.12 18.70
N THR A 291 -3.21 -1.91 17.40
CA THR A 291 -3.22 -0.60 16.75
C THR A 291 -4.30 -0.56 15.69
N GLY A 292 -4.89 0.58 15.43
CA GLY A 292 -5.91 0.70 14.41
C GLY A 292 -6.60 2.05 14.38
N LEU A 293 -7.57 2.14 13.50
CA LEU A 293 -8.44 3.29 13.34
C LEU A 293 -9.87 2.90 13.68
N ALA A 294 -10.61 3.80 14.25
CA ALA A 294 -12.02 3.59 14.58
C ALA A 294 -12.81 4.91 14.48
N ARG A 295 -14.09 4.86 14.82
CA ARG A 295 -14.93 6.06 14.95
C ARG A 295 -15.62 6.08 16.29
N ILE A 296 -15.76 7.29 16.84
CA ILE A 296 -16.59 7.56 18.02
C ILE A 296 -17.50 8.75 17.67
N ASN A 297 -18.80 8.52 17.65
CA ASN A 297 -19.81 9.49 17.17
C ASN A 297 -19.49 10.04 15.77
N GLY A 298 -18.99 9.17 14.89
CA GLY A 298 -18.59 9.50 13.53
C GLY A 298 -17.23 10.17 13.39
N PHE A 299 -16.57 10.57 14.46
CA PHE A 299 -15.22 11.14 14.43
C PHE A 299 -14.18 10.03 14.32
N SER A 300 -13.22 10.18 13.43
CA SER A 300 -12.09 9.26 13.31
C SER A 300 -11.17 9.39 14.52
N VAL A 301 -10.76 8.24 15.07
CA VAL A 301 -9.84 8.15 16.20
C VAL A 301 -8.79 7.09 15.94
N GLY A 302 -7.55 7.33 16.40
CA GLY A 302 -6.52 6.29 16.51
C GLY A 302 -6.76 5.44 17.76
N VAL A 303 -6.52 4.14 17.63
CA VAL A 303 -6.62 3.18 18.73
C VAL A 303 -5.24 2.59 18.98
N LEU A 304 -4.80 2.67 20.24
CA LEU A 304 -3.58 2.04 20.73
C LEU A 304 -3.89 1.38 22.06
N SER A 305 -3.70 0.07 22.16
CA SER A 305 -4.01 -0.69 23.37
C SER A 305 -3.09 -1.90 23.55
N ASN A 306 -2.74 -2.21 24.80
CA ASN A 306 -2.12 -3.48 25.13
C ASN A 306 -3.12 -4.62 24.92
N GLN A 307 -2.61 -5.80 24.51
CA GLN A 307 -3.41 -7.02 24.33
C GLN A 307 -3.04 -8.06 25.40
N PRO A 308 -3.78 -8.11 26.52
CA PRO A 308 -3.48 -9.03 27.61
C PRO A 308 -3.51 -10.51 27.20
N ALA A 309 -4.31 -10.88 26.20
CA ALA A 309 -4.40 -12.24 25.70
C ALA A 309 -3.13 -12.67 24.92
N SER A 310 -2.22 -11.75 24.59
CA SER A 310 -0.95 -12.05 23.92
C SER A 310 0.22 -11.56 24.75
N ALA A 311 1.09 -12.46 25.17
CA ALA A 311 2.27 -12.17 26.03
C ALA A 311 1.95 -11.24 27.20
N ALA A 312 0.77 -11.39 27.82
CA ALA A 312 0.25 -10.56 28.92
C ALA A 312 0.26 -9.03 28.62
N GLY A 313 0.20 -8.63 27.35
CA GLY A 313 0.24 -7.23 26.94
C GLY A 313 1.60 -6.56 27.12
N THR A 314 2.69 -7.32 27.16
CA THR A 314 4.05 -6.80 27.33
C THR A 314 4.46 -5.92 26.15
N ILE A 315 5.09 -4.78 26.45
CA ILE A 315 5.62 -3.87 25.47
C ILE A 315 7.04 -4.33 25.09
N SER A 316 7.16 -4.99 23.94
CA SER A 316 8.44 -5.39 23.34
C SER A 316 8.97 -4.29 22.41
N PRO A 317 10.24 -4.36 21.94
CA PRO A 317 10.74 -3.48 20.90
C PRO A 317 9.85 -3.46 19.65
N ASP A 318 9.37 -4.63 19.21
CA ASP A 318 8.45 -4.74 18.07
C ASP A 318 7.10 -4.05 18.36
N ALA A 319 6.59 -4.17 19.59
CA ALA A 319 5.36 -3.48 19.99
C ALA A 319 5.55 -1.95 20.00
N CYS A 320 6.73 -1.45 20.40
CA CYS A 320 7.08 -0.04 20.26
C CYS A 320 7.14 0.41 18.80
N GLN A 321 7.78 -0.37 17.92
CA GLN A 321 7.84 -0.07 16.49
C GLN A 321 6.44 -0.01 15.87
N LYS A 322 5.57 -0.98 16.22
CA LYS A 322 4.18 -0.97 15.78
C LYS A 322 3.41 0.26 16.26
N ALA A 323 3.64 0.69 17.49
CA ALA A 323 2.97 1.86 18.07
C ALA A 323 3.44 3.19 17.48
N ILE A 324 4.71 3.26 17.02
CA ILE A 324 5.30 4.46 16.40
C ILE A 324 4.83 4.63 14.95
N ARG A 325 4.64 3.51 14.23
CA ARG A 325 4.16 3.50 12.84
C ARG A 325 2.71 4.01 12.75
#